data_b40ba73546b3d3dcea3a0ac248903ddd
#
_entry.id   b40ba73546b3d3dcea3a0ac248903ddd
#
_cell.length_a   1.000
_cell.length_b   1.000
_cell.length_c   1.000
_cell.angle_alpha   90.00
_cell.angle_beta   90.00
_cell.angle_gamma   90.00
#
_symmetry.space_group_name_H-M   'P 1'
#
loop_
_entity.id
_entity.type
_entity.pdbx_description
1 polymer ?
#
loop_
_entity_poly.entity_id
_entity_poly.type
_entity_poly.pdbx_seq_one_letter_code
_entity_poly.pdbx_strand_id
1 'polypeptide(L)'
;MTGLILLAFPVFLAPLLVPFPLTGLRFIVSLMSITVGVKLYDLHRTVETAPPPGVWEFLTYLPNTCNLVLRRGTRQKRPRRRRDAMRLLWLVPLTTASWLVVSAAWQFDWPRYPWIVEHGVKVITLGALIQFAPNIIASTPRLMGVAALDFSGWFFAAATPAEFWRRWNQPAGQFMHEYIFMPAGGIHRLLLAVTVTFAFNGLVHEYVFDIAANRILGLAFLFFVIQGLATAATLHLRPSGFARPLGIFLTLLFNLASSLLFFACVDAVVPFYAPR
;
A
#
# COMPACT_ATOMS: atom_id res chain seq x y z
N MET A 1 -11.10 -25.77 9.89
CA MET A 1 -9.76 -25.36 9.38
C MET A 1 -9.67 -25.42 7.85
N THR A 2 -9.97 -26.51 7.23
CA THR A 2 -9.87 -26.71 5.77
C THR A 2 -10.76 -25.74 4.95
N GLY A 3 -11.91 -25.33 5.45
CA GLY A 3 -12.87 -24.51 4.69
C GLY A 3 -12.41 -23.08 4.36
N LEU A 4 -11.70 -22.38 5.26
CA LEU A 4 -11.20 -21.02 4.98
C LEU A 4 -10.06 -21.02 3.97
N ILE A 5 -9.19 -22.05 3.98
CA ILE A 5 -8.12 -22.22 2.99
C ILE A 5 -8.74 -22.56 1.64
N LEU A 6 -9.78 -23.40 1.58
CA LEU A 6 -10.49 -23.71 0.34
C LEU A 6 -11.20 -22.49 -0.26
N LEU A 7 -11.69 -21.57 0.57
CA LEU A 7 -12.26 -20.29 0.10
C LEU A 7 -11.22 -19.31 -0.46
N ALA A 8 -9.98 -19.39 -0.03
CA ALA A 8 -8.92 -18.53 -0.57
C ALA A 8 -8.61 -18.84 -2.04
N PHE A 9 -8.69 -20.11 -2.44
CA PHE A 9 -8.37 -20.52 -3.81
C PHE A 9 -9.24 -19.84 -4.88
N PRO A 10 -10.60 -19.90 -4.83
CA PRO A 10 -11.46 -19.21 -5.78
C PRO A 10 -11.28 -17.68 -5.73
N VAL A 11 -10.97 -17.11 -4.56
CA VAL A 11 -10.71 -15.67 -4.43
C VAL A 11 -9.49 -15.25 -5.25
N PHE A 12 -8.39 -16.00 -5.20
CA PHE A 12 -7.20 -15.70 -6.00
C PHE A 12 -7.38 -16.01 -7.50
N LEU A 13 -8.33 -16.86 -7.87
CA LEU A 13 -8.64 -17.12 -9.29
C LEU A 13 -9.67 -16.16 -9.87
N ALA A 14 -10.43 -15.44 -9.03
CA ALA A 14 -11.49 -14.54 -9.46
C ALA A 14 -11.06 -13.49 -10.51
N PRO A 15 -9.86 -12.89 -10.46
CA PRO A 15 -9.42 -11.95 -11.49
C PRO A 15 -9.31 -12.57 -12.90
N LEU A 16 -9.07 -13.88 -13.01
CA LEU A 16 -8.97 -14.58 -14.28
C LEU A 16 -10.33 -14.71 -15.00
N LEU A 17 -11.44 -14.56 -14.27
CA LEU A 17 -12.80 -14.53 -14.83
C LEU A 17 -13.10 -13.19 -15.52
N VAL A 18 -12.32 -12.14 -15.27
CA VAL A 18 -12.48 -10.86 -15.95
C VAL A 18 -11.84 -10.93 -17.34
N PRO A 19 -12.57 -10.54 -18.42
CA PRO A 19 -12.01 -10.54 -19.77
C PRO A 19 -10.72 -9.75 -19.90
N PHE A 20 -9.75 -10.28 -20.66
CA PHE A 20 -8.42 -9.69 -20.80
C PHE A 20 -8.40 -8.22 -21.26
N PRO A 21 -9.24 -7.75 -22.20
CA PRO A 21 -9.23 -6.35 -22.62
C PRO A 21 -9.54 -5.36 -21.49
N LEU A 22 -10.13 -5.82 -20.39
CA LEU A 22 -10.48 -5.01 -19.22
C LEU A 22 -9.36 -4.99 -18.18
N THR A 23 -8.13 -4.61 -18.58
CA THR A 23 -6.92 -4.65 -17.75
C THR A 23 -7.09 -3.89 -16.41
N GLY A 24 -7.69 -2.70 -16.46
CA GLY A 24 -7.97 -1.90 -15.25
C GLY A 24 -8.93 -2.60 -14.28
N LEU A 25 -9.99 -3.26 -14.80
CA LEU A 25 -10.91 -4.03 -13.97
C LEU A 25 -10.22 -5.27 -13.39
N ARG A 26 -9.41 -5.98 -14.18
CA ARG A 26 -8.59 -7.11 -13.69
C ARG A 26 -7.67 -6.66 -12.56
N PHE A 27 -7.03 -5.51 -12.68
CA PHE A 27 -6.19 -4.92 -11.65
C PHE A 27 -6.97 -4.68 -10.35
N ILE A 28 -8.14 -4.05 -10.43
CA ILE A 28 -9.00 -3.80 -9.27
C ILE A 28 -9.43 -5.11 -8.61
N VAL A 29 -9.88 -6.10 -9.39
CA VAL A 29 -10.31 -7.40 -8.86
C VAL A 29 -9.13 -8.15 -8.24
N SER A 30 -7.93 -8.09 -8.83
CA SER A 30 -6.70 -8.69 -8.24
C SER A 30 -6.35 -8.04 -6.90
N LEU A 31 -6.44 -6.73 -6.80
CA LEU A 31 -6.20 -5.99 -5.56
C LEU A 31 -7.23 -6.34 -4.47
N MET A 32 -8.51 -6.48 -4.86
CA MET A 32 -9.56 -6.94 -3.95
C MET A 32 -9.33 -8.38 -3.50
N SER A 33 -8.91 -9.27 -4.41
CA SER A 33 -8.59 -10.66 -4.10
C SER A 33 -7.48 -10.78 -3.06
N ILE A 34 -6.41 -9.99 -3.19
CA ILE A 34 -5.36 -9.90 -2.16
C ILE A 34 -5.93 -9.41 -0.83
N THR A 35 -6.74 -8.35 -0.85
CA THR A 35 -7.34 -7.80 0.38
C THR A 35 -8.23 -8.82 1.09
N VAL A 36 -9.06 -9.55 0.33
CA VAL A 36 -9.91 -10.62 0.88
C VAL A 36 -9.05 -11.78 1.38
N GLY A 37 -8.05 -12.23 0.60
CA GLY A 37 -7.13 -13.31 0.99
C GLY A 37 -6.40 -13.01 2.30
N VAL A 38 -5.87 -11.78 2.45
CA VAL A 38 -5.24 -11.29 3.69
C VAL A 38 -6.19 -11.38 4.87
N LYS A 39 -7.44 -10.94 4.69
CA LYS A 39 -8.47 -10.98 5.75
C LYS A 39 -8.92 -12.39 6.10
N LEU A 40 -9.06 -13.27 5.12
CA LEU A 40 -9.36 -14.68 5.37
C LEU A 40 -8.25 -15.36 6.17
N TYR A 41 -7.00 -15.05 5.85
CA TYR A 41 -5.84 -15.56 6.58
C TYR A 41 -5.83 -15.03 8.03
N ASP A 42 -6.04 -13.72 8.23
CA ASP A 42 -6.11 -13.11 9.56
C ASP A 42 -7.27 -13.70 10.40
N LEU A 43 -8.45 -13.89 9.80
CA LEU A 43 -9.59 -14.55 10.47
C LEU A 43 -9.25 -15.98 10.86
N HIS A 44 -8.61 -16.75 9.96
CA HIS A 44 -8.18 -18.11 10.26
C HIS A 44 -7.24 -18.14 11.48
N ARG A 45 -6.22 -17.30 11.48
CA ARG A 45 -5.26 -17.18 12.59
C ARG A 45 -5.92 -16.67 13.89
N THR A 46 -6.92 -15.81 13.76
CA THR A 46 -7.66 -15.27 14.90
C THR A 46 -8.48 -16.35 15.59
N VAL A 47 -9.20 -17.18 14.84
CA VAL A 47 -10.05 -18.25 15.39
C VAL A 47 -9.22 -19.36 16.05
N GLU A 48 -7.98 -19.60 15.59
CA GLU A 48 -7.08 -20.56 16.24
C GLU A 48 -6.64 -20.15 17.65
N THR A 49 -6.65 -18.87 17.96
CA THR A 49 -6.02 -18.31 19.16
C THR A 49 -6.96 -17.50 20.05
N ALA A 50 -8.21 -17.24 19.62
CA ALA A 50 -9.25 -16.52 20.37
C ALA A 50 -10.66 -16.98 19.95
N PRO A 51 -11.69 -16.63 20.72
CA PRO A 51 -13.06 -16.83 20.29
C PRO A 51 -13.34 -16.11 18.97
N PRO A 52 -14.24 -16.63 18.13
CA PRO A 52 -14.61 -16.00 16.87
C PRO A 52 -15.14 -14.58 17.11
N PRO A 53 -14.93 -13.66 16.14
CA PRO A 53 -15.45 -12.31 16.24
C PRO A 53 -16.99 -12.30 16.31
N GLY A 54 -17.55 -11.34 17.03
CA GLY A 54 -19.00 -11.12 17.02
C GLY A 54 -19.47 -10.67 15.61
N VAL A 55 -20.76 -10.86 15.33
CA VAL A 55 -21.35 -10.55 14.02
C VAL A 55 -21.06 -9.09 13.61
N TRP A 56 -21.23 -8.14 14.50
CA TRP A 56 -20.96 -6.73 14.21
C TRP A 56 -19.47 -6.45 13.95
N GLU A 57 -18.61 -7.04 14.72
CA GLU A 57 -17.16 -6.95 14.52
C GLU A 57 -16.75 -7.49 13.15
N PHE A 58 -17.28 -8.64 12.77
CA PHE A 58 -17.04 -9.26 11.47
C PHE A 58 -17.56 -8.38 10.31
N LEU A 59 -18.81 -7.89 10.39
CA LEU A 59 -19.40 -7.05 9.35
C LEU A 59 -18.69 -5.71 9.17
N THR A 60 -18.13 -5.16 10.23
CA THR A 60 -17.35 -3.90 10.16
C THR A 60 -15.90 -4.13 9.75
N TYR A 61 -15.34 -5.32 10.02
CA TYR A 61 -13.99 -5.69 9.61
C TYR A 61 -13.88 -5.95 8.11
N LEU A 62 -14.79 -6.70 7.52
CA LEU A 62 -14.69 -7.14 6.12
C LEU A 62 -14.49 -5.98 5.12
N PRO A 63 -15.31 -4.91 5.11
CA PRO A 63 -15.15 -3.81 4.15
C PRO A 63 -14.04 -2.82 4.54
N ASN A 64 -13.49 -2.91 5.76
CA ASN A 64 -12.54 -1.92 6.26
C ASN A 64 -11.12 -2.23 5.77
N THR A 65 -10.73 -1.67 4.63
CA THR A 65 -9.38 -1.84 4.05
C THR A 65 -8.27 -1.22 4.89
N CYS A 66 -8.62 -0.36 5.86
CA CYS A 66 -7.68 0.24 6.80
C CYS A 66 -7.56 -0.52 8.14
N ASN A 67 -8.10 -1.75 8.19
CA ASN A 67 -7.89 -2.71 9.27
C ASN A 67 -7.72 -4.11 8.66
N LEU A 68 -6.50 -4.58 8.56
CA LEU A 68 -6.16 -5.89 7.99
C LEU A 68 -5.83 -6.94 9.06
N VAL A 69 -5.72 -6.53 10.34
CA VAL A 69 -5.43 -7.40 11.47
C VAL A 69 -6.47 -7.16 12.57
N LEU A 70 -7.47 -8.03 12.65
CA LEU A 70 -8.66 -7.89 13.49
C LEU A 70 -8.31 -7.64 14.96
N ARG A 71 -7.45 -8.46 15.53
CA ARG A 71 -7.07 -8.38 16.95
C ARG A 71 -6.37 -7.09 17.35
N ARG A 72 -5.64 -6.49 16.43
CA ARG A 72 -4.96 -5.21 16.66
C ARG A 72 -5.89 -4.03 16.47
N GLY A 73 -6.93 -4.18 15.65
CA GLY A 73 -7.99 -3.18 15.49
C GLY A 73 -8.71 -2.89 16.80
N THR A 74 -9.00 -3.92 17.59
CA THR A 74 -9.67 -3.79 18.89
C THR A 74 -8.80 -3.10 19.96
N ARG A 75 -7.48 -3.10 19.83
CA ARG A 75 -6.52 -2.43 20.72
C ARG A 75 -6.18 -1.00 20.29
N GLN A 76 -6.64 -0.57 19.12
CA GLN A 76 -6.36 0.77 18.63
C GLN A 76 -7.14 1.83 19.41
N LYS A 77 -6.54 3.01 19.54
CA LYS A 77 -7.12 4.15 20.28
C LYS A 77 -8.57 4.38 19.86
N ARG A 78 -9.45 4.54 20.86
CA ARG A 78 -10.86 4.88 20.63
C ARG A 78 -10.97 6.01 19.60
N PRO A 79 -11.83 5.85 18.59
CA PRO A 79 -12.03 6.88 17.57
C PRO A 79 -12.35 8.23 18.20
N ARG A 80 -11.63 9.26 17.80
CA ARG A 80 -11.88 10.63 18.23
C ARG A 80 -12.69 11.33 17.15
N ARG A 81 -14.01 11.12 17.12
CA ARG A 81 -14.91 11.61 16.06
C ARG A 81 -14.67 13.07 15.68
N ARG A 82 -14.54 13.97 16.68
CA ARG A 82 -14.25 15.38 16.42
C ARG A 82 -12.93 15.59 15.67
N ARG A 83 -11.88 14.88 16.07
CA ARG A 83 -10.57 14.96 15.40
C ARG A 83 -10.64 14.42 13.98
N ASP A 84 -11.33 13.30 13.76
CA ASP A 84 -11.48 12.70 12.44
C ASP A 84 -12.36 13.57 11.53
N ALA A 85 -13.43 14.21 12.05
CA ALA A 85 -14.23 15.19 11.33
C ALA A 85 -13.39 16.41 10.92
N MET A 86 -12.66 17.01 11.87
CA MET A 86 -11.75 18.13 11.57
C MET A 86 -10.69 17.75 10.53
N ARG A 87 -10.21 16.50 10.57
CA ARG A 87 -9.24 15.98 9.61
C ARG A 87 -9.83 15.91 8.20
N LEU A 88 -11.08 15.51 8.03
CA LEU A 88 -11.75 15.46 6.73
C LEU A 88 -11.89 16.86 6.10
N LEU A 89 -12.04 17.93 6.89
CA LEU A 89 -12.14 19.28 6.37
C LEU A 89 -10.92 19.74 5.56
N TRP A 90 -9.75 19.19 5.82
CA TRP A 90 -8.55 19.48 5.02
C TRP A 90 -8.14 18.33 4.09
N LEU A 91 -8.45 17.06 4.42
CA LEU A 91 -8.16 15.94 3.55
C LEU A 91 -8.97 15.99 2.25
N VAL A 92 -10.26 16.34 2.33
CA VAL A 92 -11.13 16.40 1.15
C VAL A 92 -10.64 17.45 0.16
N PRO A 93 -10.42 18.74 0.53
CA PRO A 93 -9.87 19.72 -0.40
C PRO A 93 -8.51 19.34 -0.98
N LEU A 94 -7.59 18.79 -0.17
CA LEU A 94 -6.27 18.39 -0.65
C LEU A 94 -6.35 17.18 -1.62
N THR A 95 -7.25 16.23 -1.36
CA THR A 95 -7.51 15.12 -2.29
C THR A 95 -8.08 15.63 -3.60
N THR A 96 -9.06 16.54 -3.53
CA THR A 96 -9.66 17.15 -4.73
C THR A 96 -8.61 17.92 -5.53
N ALA A 97 -7.80 18.75 -4.87
CA ALA A 97 -6.71 19.47 -5.52
C ALA A 97 -5.70 18.52 -6.18
N SER A 98 -5.28 17.44 -5.47
CA SER A 98 -4.39 16.43 -6.03
C SER A 98 -4.99 15.72 -7.24
N TRP A 99 -6.28 15.40 -7.19
CA TRP A 99 -7.01 14.79 -8.32
C TRP A 99 -7.07 15.73 -9.52
N LEU A 100 -7.36 17.01 -9.31
CA LEU A 100 -7.38 18.01 -10.40
C LEU A 100 -6.00 18.15 -11.04
N VAL A 101 -4.91 18.12 -10.26
CA VAL A 101 -3.55 18.17 -10.79
C VAL A 101 -3.23 16.91 -11.60
N VAL A 102 -3.60 15.72 -11.12
CA VAL A 102 -3.46 14.47 -11.88
C VAL A 102 -4.25 14.55 -13.19
N SER A 103 -5.51 15.00 -13.13
CA SER A 103 -6.38 15.14 -14.32
C SER A 103 -5.83 16.14 -15.33
N ALA A 104 -5.26 17.25 -14.86
CA ALA A 104 -4.60 18.21 -15.71
C ALA A 104 -3.33 17.63 -16.35
N ALA A 105 -2.54 16.86 -15.58
CA ALA A 105 -1.35 16.18 -16.08
C ALA A 105 -1.67 15.20 -17.22
N TRP A 106 -2.83 14.57 -17.22
CA TRP A 106 -3.28 13.69 -18.31
C TRP A 106 -3.57 14.40 -19.64
N GLN A 107 -3.73 15.73 -19.63
CA GLN A 107 -3.98 16.52 -20.84
C GLN A 107 -2.70 17.02 -21.52
N PHE A 108 -1.54 16.82 -20.89
CA PHE A 108 -0.26 17.24 -21.44
C PHE A 108 0.25 16.25 -22.50
N ASP A 109 0.91 16.79 -23.52
CA ASP A 109 1.62 16.04 -24.57
C ASP A 109 3.04 15.67 -24.08
N TRP A 110 3.11 14.66 -23.21
CA TRP A 110 4.36 14.26 -22.53
C TRP A 110 5.48 13.84 -23.47
N PRO A 111 5.26 13.22 -24.64
CA PRO A 111 6.32 12.93 -25.60
C PRO A 111 7.17 14.13 -26.02
N ARG A 112 6.67 15.37 -25.83
CA ARG A 112 7.45 16.60 -26.09
C ARG A 112 8.45 16.95 -24.98
N TYR A 113 8.38 16.29 -23.84
CA TYR A 113 9.23 16.60 -22.69
C TYR A 113 10.21 15.46 -22.42
N PRO A 114 11.35 15.73 -21.77
CA PRO A 114 12.26 14.67 -21.31
C PRO A 114 11.51 13.69 -20.39
N TRP A 115 11.72 12.39 -20.61
CA TRP A 115 11.05 11.33 -19.84
C TRP A 115 11.19 11.47 -18.31
N ILE A 116 12.30 12.06 -17.85
CA ILE A 116 12.53 12.30 -16.41
C ILE A 116 11.53 13.30 -15.82
N VAL A 117 11.10 14.30 -16.63
CA VAL A 117 10.08 15.29 -16.22
C VAL A 117 8.72 14.60 -16.11
N GLU A 118 8.36 13.83 -17.12
CA GLU A 118 7.14 13.01 -17.12
C GLU A 118 7.09 12.09 -15.89
N HIS A 119 8.14 11.32 -15.66
CA HIS A 119 8.24 10.42 -14.52
C HIS A 119 8.16 11.17 -13.17
N GLY A 120 8.86 12.27 -13.05
CA GLY A 120 8.80 13.13 -11.85
C GLY A 120 7.38 13.61 -11.55
N VAL A 121 6.66 14.06 -12.58
CA VAL A 121 5.27 14.51 -12.45
C VAL A 121 4.36 13.33 -12.04
N LYS A 122 4.50 12.16 -12.66
CA LYS A 122 3.76 10.94 -12.24
C LYS A 122 3.96 10.64 -10.75
N VAL A 123 5.21 10.57 -10.30
CA VAL A 123 5.54 10.21 -8.90
C VAL A 123 4.99 11.24 -7.92
N ILE A 124 5.16 12.54 -8.21
CA ILE A 124 4.72 13.61 -7.31
C ILE A 124 3.19 13.68 -7.25
N THR A 125 2.52 13.66 -8.39
CA THR A 125 1.05 13.83 -8.46
C THR A 125 0.33 12.63 -7.88
N LEU A 126 0.72 11.41 -8.24
CA LEU A 126 0.17 10.19 -7.64
C LEU A 126 0.54 10.06 -6.17
N GLY A 127 1.78 10.39 -5.81
CA GLY A 127 2.20 10.42 -4.41
C GLY A 127 1.34 11.34 -3.57
N ALA A 128 1.02 12.56 -4.07
CA ALA A 128 0.12 13.48 -3.39
C ALA A 128 -1.29 12.90 -3.25
N LEU A 129 -1.84 12.31 -4.31
CA LEU A 129 -3.15 11.68 -4.27
C LEU A 129 -3.20 10.53 -3.25
N ILE A 130 -2.18 9.66 -3.25
CA ILE A 130 -2.08 8.53 -2.29
C ILE A 130 -1.80 9.03 -0.86
N GLN A 131 -1.18 10.19 -0.68
CA GLN A 131 -1.00 10.79 0.65
C GLN A 131 -2.34 11.15 1.29
N PHE A 132 -3.31 11.60 0.51
CA PHE A 132 -4.56 12.19 1.07
C PHE A 132 -5.77 11.28 0.90
N ALA A 133 -6.06 10.77 -0.29
CA ALA A 133 -7.30 10.05 -0.61
C ALA A 133 -7.54 8.80 0.27
N PRO A 134 -6.59 7.87 0.46
CA PRO A 134 -6.83 6.70 1.31
C PRO A 134 -6.99 7.04 2.79
N ASN A 135 -6.48 8.18 3.25
CA ASN A 135 -6.70 8.66 4.61
C ASN A 135 -8.14 9.15 4.85
N ILE A 136 -8.88 9.55 3.80
CA ILE A 136 -10.32 9.78 3.87
C ILE A 136 -11.02 8.45 4.16
N ILE A 137 -10.68 7.38 3.42
CA ILE A 137 -11.22 6.03 3.63
C ILE A 137 -10.97 5.56 5.08
N ALA A 138 -9.80 5.85 5.64
CA ALA A 138 -9.45 5.52 7.02
C ALA A 138 -10.26 6.32 8.05
N SER A 139 -10.58 7.58 7.76
CA SER A 139 -11.31 8.47 8.68
C SER A 139 -12.79 8.15 8.75
N THR A 140 -13.40 7.69 7.66
CA THR A 140 -14.84 7.38 7.56
C THR A 140 -15.31 6.32 8.57
N PRO A 141 -14.74 5.10 8.66
CA PRO A 141 -15.16 4.12 9.65
C PRO A 141 -14.92 4.61 11.09
N ARG A 142 -13.90 5.43 11.34
CA ARG A 142 -13.66 6.00 12.68
C ARG A 142 -14.76 6.96 13.11
N LEU A 143 -15.37 7.70 12.20
CA LEU A 143 -16.56 8.51 12.51
C LEU A 143 -17.75 7.64 12.95
N MET A 144 -17.85 6.43 12.41
CA MET A 144 -18.85 5.43 12.81
C MET A 144 -18.47 4.69 14.11
N GLY A 145 -17.31 4.98 14.70
CA GLY A 145 -16.83 4.33 15.92
C GLY A 145 -16.04 3.04 15.66
N VAL A 146 -15.75 2.71 14.41
CA VAL A 146 -14.97 1.51 14.01
C VAL A 146 -13.49 1.85 14.00
N ALA A 147 -12.66 0.95 14.52
CA ALA A 147 -11.20 1.11 14.51
C ALA A 147 -10.66 1.00 13.08
N ALA A 148 -9.81 1.95 12.71
CA ALA A 148 -9.09 1.96 11.45
C ALA A 148 -7.73 2.64 11.63
N LEU A 149 -6.69 2.13 10.99
CA LEU A 149 -5.39 2.79 10.88
C LEU A 149 -5.45 3.93 9.87
N ASP A 150 -4.60 4.92 10.04
CA ASP A 150 -4.29 5.81 8.94
C ASP A 150 -3.64 4.99 7.82
N PHE A 151 -4.03 5.27 6.59
CA PHE A 151 -3.38 4.59 5.47
C PHE A 151 -1.89 4.96 5.41
N SER A 152 -1.58 6.24 5.50
CA SER A 152 -0.20 6.71 5.53
C SER A 152 -0.01 7.86 6.51
N GLY A 153 1.18 7.91 7.13
CA GLY A 153 1.71 9.12 7.73
C GLY A 153 2.25 10.07 6.66
N TRP A 154 2.94 11.14 7.10
CA TRP A 154 3.57 12.09 6.17
C TRP A 154 4.86 11.49 5.58
N PHE A 155 4.74 10.66 4.53
CA PHE A 155 5.86 9.89 3.97
C PHE A 155 6.84 10.74 3.15
N PHE A 156 6.40 11.87 2.58
CA PHE A 156 7.29 12.81 1.88
C PHE A 156 8.36 13.43 2.80
N ALA A 157 8.13 13.46 4.10
CA ALA A 157 9.10 13.96 5.08
C ALA A 157 9.94 12.84 5.72
N ALA A 158 10.01 11.67 5.10
CA ALA A 158 10.85 10.58 5.55
C ALA A 158 12.32 10.83 5.21
N ALA A 159 13.19 10.78 6.21
CA ALA A 159 14.62 11.04 6.03
C ALA A 159 15.43 9.77 5.71
N THR A 160 14.79 8.62 5.67
CA THR A 160 15.39 7.33 5.26
C THR A 160 14.35 6.43 4.61
N PRO A 161 14.74 5.48 3.73
CA PRO A 161 13.86 4.44 3.21
C PRO A 161 13.12 3.67 4.32
N ALA A 162 13.78 3.34 5.42
CA ALA A 162 13.14 2.69 6.56
C ALA A 162 12.06 3.58 7.22
N GLU A 163 12.27 4.89 7.30
CA GLU A 163 11.26 5.84 7.79
C GLU A 163 10.09 5.97 6.80
N PHE A 164 10.37 5.96 5.49
CA PHE A 164 9.36 6.00 4.43
C PHE A 164 8.39 4.81 4.58
N TRP A 165 8.87 3.58 4.63
CA TRP A 165 8.04 2.39 4.71
C TRP A 165 7.27 2.27 6.04
N ARG A 166 7.78 2.82 7.14
CA ARG A 166 7.00 2.92 8.39
C ARG A 166 5.82 3.87 8.30
N ARG A 167 5.86 4.83 7.38
CA ARG A 167 4.79 5.83 7.17
C ARG A 167 3.85 5.44 6.04
N TRP A 168 4.32 4.65 5.10
CA TRP A 168 3.58 4.19 3.93
C TRP A 168 2.69 3.00 4.30
N ASN A 169 1.46 2.97 3.76
CA ASN A 169 0.50 1.85 3.84
C ASN A 169 0.55 1.10 5.19
N GLN A 170 0.23 1.82 6.27
CA GLN A 170 0.32 1.30 7.65
C GLN A 170 -0.54 0.05 7.88
N PRO A 171 -1.77 -0.11 7.29
CA PRO A 171 -2.52 -1.35 7.40
C PRO A 171 -1.78 -2.56 6.84
N ALA A 172 -1.23 -2.46 5.63
CA ALA A 172 -0.41 -3.53 5.06
C ALA A 172 0.88 -3.74 5.88
N GLY A 173 1.53 -2.67 6.32
CA GLY A 173 2.70 -2.74 7.21
C GLY A 173 2.41 -3.51 8.51
N GLN A 174 1.23 -3.32 9.11
CA GLN A 174 0.81 -4.07 10.29
C GLN A 174 0.63 -5.55 9.99
N PHE A 175 -0.03 -5.90 8.89
CA PHE A 175 -0.19 -7.30 8.45
C PHE A 175 1.17 -7.95 8.17
N MET A 176 2.02 -7.28 7.40
CA MET A 176 3.37 -7.78 7.09
C MET A 176 4.22 -7.98 8.34
N HIS A 177 4.13 -7.07 9.31
CA HIS A 177 4.84 -7.20 10.58
C HIS A 177 4.38 -8.42 11.37
N GLU A 178 3.08 -8.64 11.49
CA GLU A 178 2.51 -9.72 12.32
C GLU A 178 2.74 -11.09 11.69
N TYR A 179 2.51 -11.22 10.37
CA TYR A 179 2.40 -12.51 9.70
C TYR A 179 3.61 -12.90 8.86
N ILE A 180 4.51 -11.96 8.56
CA ILE A 180 5.71 -12.23 7.76
C ILE A 180 6.98 -11.90 8.53
N PHE A 181 7.12 -10.65 9.03
CA PHE A 181 8.33 -10.18 9.69
C PHE A 181 8.60 -10.94 10.99
N MET A 182 7.63 -11.05 11.88
CA MET A 182 7.80 -11.73 13.17
C MET A 182 8.07 -13.23 13.01
N PRO A 183 7.34 -14.00 12.18
CA PRO A 183 7.65 -15.40 11.92
C PRO A 183 9.00 -15.63 11.24
N ALA A 184 9.48 -14.69 10.40
CA ALA A 184 10.81 -14.78 9.77
C ALA A 184 11.99 -14.51 10.74
N GLY A 185 11.70 -14.31 12.03
CA GLY A 185 12.69 -14.10 13.09
C GLY A 185 12.69 -12.69 13.70
N GLY A 186 11.90 -11.76 13.13
CA GLY A 186 11.69 -10.42 13.68
C GLY A 186 13.01 -9.68 13.94
N ILE A 187 13.11 -9.06 15.12
CA ILE A 187 14.31 -8.31 15.53
C ILE A 187 15.55 -9.20 15.75
N HIS A 188 15.37 -10.50 16.02
CA HIS A 188 16.49 -11.43 16.26
C HIS A 188 17.19 -11.84 14.97
N ARG A 189 16.51 -11.77 13.81
CA ARG A 189 17.05 -12.02 12.48
C ARG A 189 16.66 -10.88 11.52
N LEU A 190 16.99 -9.68 11.92
CA LEU A 190 16.48 -8.44 11.34
C LEU A 190 16.61 -8.37 9.80
N LEU A 191 17.80 -8.65 9.26
CA LEU A 191 18.05 -8.63 7.82
C LEU A 191 17.19 -9.65 7.08
N LEU A 192 17.14 -10.89 7.59
CA LEU A 192 16.30 -11.94 7.01
C LEU A 192 14.82 -11.54 7.05
N ALA A 193 14.34 -11.08 8.20
CA ALA A 193 12.94 -10.69 8.37
C ALA A 193 12.53 -9.54 7.44
N VAL A 194 13.40 -8.53 7.28
CA VAL A 194 13.16 -7.43 6.32
C VAL A 194 13.16 -7.95 4.89
N THR A 195 14.16 -8.74 4.50
CA THR A 195 14.28 -9.27 3.13
C THR A 195 13.06 -10.13 2.77
N VAL A 196 12.67 -11.06 3.65
CA VAL A 196 11.50 -11.91 3.44
C VAL A 196 10.21 -11.08 3.33
N THR A 197 10.06 -10.05 4.18
CA THR A 197 8.89 -9.16 4.15
C THR A 197 8.78 -8.42 2.84
N PHE A 198 9.88 -7.85 2.35
CA PHE A 198 9.87 -7.12 1.08
C PHE A 198 9.75 -8.05 -0.12
N ALA A 199 10.39 -9.22 -0.11
CA ALA A 199 10.22 -10.23 -1.17
C ALA A 199 8.76 -10.71 -1.25
N PHE A 200 8.12 -11.00 -0.12
CA PHE A 200 6.70 -11.35 -0.07
C PHE A 200 5.82 -10.22 -0.61
N ASN A 201 6.07 -8.98 -0.20
CA ASN A 201 5.33 -7.82 -0.70
C ASN A 201 5.53 -7.64 -2.22
N GLY A 202 6.74 -7.89 -2.72
CA GLY A 202 7.05 -7.92 -4.13
C GLY A 202 6.23 -8.96 -4.90
N LEU A 203 6.15 -10.20 -4.39
CA LEU A 203 5.33 -11.27 -4.99
C LEU A 203 3.85 -10.93 -5.01
N VAL A 204 3.34 -10.29 -3.95
CA VAL A 204 1.94 -9.82 -3.91
C VAL A 204 1.66 -8.79 -5.00
N HIS A 205 2.57 -7.83 -5.20
CA HIS A 205 2.42 -6.82 -6.25
C HIS A 205 2.61 -7.42 -7.65
N GLU A 206 3.58 -8.33 -7.81
CA GLU A 206 3.78 -9.04 -9.07
C GLU A 206 2.51 -9.79 -9.47
N TYR A 207 1.90 -10.56 -8.56
CA TYR A 207 0.62 -11.22 -8.81
C TYR A 207 -0.45 -10.24 -9.34
N VAL A 208 -0.59 -9.06 -8.71
CA VAL A 208 -1.59 -8.07 -9.12
C VAL A 208 -1.32 -7.54 -10.52
N PHE A 209 -0.08 -7.18 -10.82
CA PHE A 209 0.29 -6.63 -12.13
C PHE A 209 0.32 -7.69 -13.22
N ASP A 210 0.85 -8.88 -12.95
CA ASP A 210 0.95 -9.98 -13.93
C ASP A 210 -0.42 -10.46 -14.37
N ILE A 211 -1.34 -10.66 -13.42
CA ILE A 211 -2.72 -11.03 -13.73
C ILE A 211 -3.40 -9.92 -14.55
N ALA A 212 -3.21 -8.67 -14.19
CA ALA A 212 -3.82 -7.55 -14.91
C ALA A 212 -3.24 -7.39 -16.32
N ALA A 213 -1.92 -7.44 -16.48
CA ALA A 213 -1.23 -7.31 -17.75
C ALA A 213 -1.25 -8.59 -18.60
N ASN A 214 -1.69 -9.73 -18.04
CA ASN A 214 -1.67 -11.06 -18.64
C ASN A 214 -0.26 -11.49 -19.11
N ARG A 215 0.77 -11.10 -18.40
CA ARG A 215 2.17 -11.46 -18.65
C ARG A 215 3.00 -11.28 -17.39
N ILE A 216 4.06 -12.05 -17.24
CA ILE A 216 5.03 -11.92 -16.15
C ILE A 216 5.90 -10.68 -16.43
N LEU A 217 5.95 -9.74 -15.50
CA LEU A 217 6.72 -8.51 -15.60
C LEU A 217 8.06 -8.58 -14.84
N GLY A 218 8.06 -9.12 -13.62
CA GLY A 218 9.22 -9.24 -12.74
C GLY A 218 9.67 -7.90 -12.10
N LEU A 219 9.11 -6.78 -12.55
CA LEU A 219 9.59 -5.44 -12.20
C LEU A 219 9.09 -4.97 -10.83
N ALA A 220 7.87 -5.34 -10.45
CA ALA A 220 7.35 -5.02 -9.13
C ALA A 220 8.13 -5.79 -8.06
N PHE A 221 8.44 -7.06 -8.28
CA PHE A 221 9.28 -7.84 -7.39
C PHE A 221 10.66 -7.21 -7.23
N LEU A 222 11.31 -6.84 -8.33
CA LEU A 222 12.62 -6.20 -8.32
C LEU A 222 12.59 -4.85 -7.56
N PHE A 223 11.55 -4.03 -7.78
CA PHE A 223 11.34 -2.80 -7.03
C PHE A 223 11.34 -3.05 -5.52
N PHE A 224 10.53 -4.01 -5.06
CA PHE A 224 10.44 -4.31 -3.64
C PHE A 224 11.71 -4.90 -3.05
N VAL A 225 12.48 -5.70 -3.80
CA VAL A 225 13.80 -6.18 -3.38
C VAL A 225 14.76 -5.00 -3.15
N ILE A 226 14.85 -4.07 -4.10
CA ILE A 226 15.68 -2.86 -3.98
C ILE A 226 15.24 -2.02 -2.77
N GLN A 227 13.95 -1.82 -2.58
CA GLN A 227 13.39 -1.09 -1.44
C GLN A 227 13.70 -1.81 -0.10
N GLY A 228 13.64 -3.13 -0.09
CA GLY A 228 13.99 -3.95 1.07
C GLY A 228 15.45 -3.80 1.47
N LEU A 229 16.37 -3.85 0.51
CA LEU A 229 17.80 -3.65 0.74
C LEU A 229 18.09 -2.25 1.28
N ALA A 230 17.51 -1.21 0.69
CA ALA A 230 17.65 0.16 1.16
C ALA A 230 17.04 0.36 2.56
N THR A 231 15.91 -0.28 2.84
CA THR A 231 15.28 -0.28 4.17
C THR A 231 16.21 -0.94 5.18
N ALA A 232 16.74 -2.13 4.88
CA ALA A 232 17.66 -2.85 5.76
C ALA A 232 18.92 -2.02 6.07
N ALA A 233 19.51 -1.39 5.05
CA ALA A 233 20.69 -0.54 5.21
C ALA A 233 20.44 0.72 6.06
N THR A 234 19.20 1.19 6.14
CA THR A 234 18.86 2.45 6.81
C THR A 234 18.07 2.31 8.12
N LEU A 235 17.84 1.07 8.58
CA LEU A 235 17.05 0.79 9.79
C LEU A 235 17.54 1.50 11.04
N HIS A 236 18.85 1.62 11.20
CA HIS A 236 19.50 2.21 12.38
C HIS A 236 19.72 3.71 12.23
N LEU A 237 19.54 4.27 11.02
CA LEU A 237 19.78 5.68 10.79
C LEU A 237 18.65 6.54 11.38
N ARG A 238 19.05 7.60 12.08
CA ARG A 238 18.16 8.59 12.71
C ARG A 238 18.67 10.01 12.39
N PRO A 239 18.62 10.45 11.12
CA PRO A 239 19.10 11.77 10.76
C PRO A 239 18.38 12.86 11.57
N SER A 240 19.14 13.81 12.12
CA SER A 240 18.64 14.93 12.91
C SER A 240 19.37 16.22 12.52
N GLY A 241 18.89 17.37 12.99
CA GLY A 241 19.48 18.67 12.67
C GLY A 241 19.66 18.86 11.16
N PHE A 242 20.81 19.32 10.74
CA PHE A 242 21.14 19.58 9.33
C PHE A 242 21.20 18.32 8.46
N ALA A 243 21.43 17.13 9.02
CA ALA A 243 21.42 15.89 8.25
C ALA A 243 20.01 15.46 7.83
N ARG A 244 18.95 15.93 8.52
CA ARG A 244 17.59 15.54 8.23
C ARG A 244 17.07 16.01 6.87
N PRO A 245 17.17 17.29 6.46
CA PRO A 245 16.79 17.73 5.12
C PRO A 245 17.54 16.99 4.01
N LEU A 246 18.84 16.75 4.19
CA LEU A 246 19.63 15.97 3.24
C LEU A 246 19.10 14.52 3.15
N GLY A 247 18.81 13.89 4.28
CA GLY A 247 18.21 12.55 4.31
C GLY A 247 16.86 12.49 3.61
N ILE A 248 15.99 13.50 3.78
CA ILE A 248 14.71 13.61 3.07
C ILE A 248 14.96 13.71 1.56
N PHE A 249 15.84 14.59 1.12
CA PHE A 249 16.16 14.77 -0.29
C PHE A 249 16.70 13.46 -0.91
N LEU A 250 17.65 12.80 -0.27
CA LEU A 250 18.20 11.53 -0.75
C LEU A 250 17.17 10.42 -0.80
N THR A 251 16.26 10.36 0.19
CA THR A 251 15.17 9.38 0.22
C THR A 251 14.17 9.61 -0.92
N LEU A 252 13.82 10.87 -1.19
CA LEU A 252 12.94 11.23 -2.29
C LEU A 252 13.59 10.92 -3.65
N LEU A 253 14.86 11.23 -3.81
CA LEU A 253 15.61 10.92 -5.03
C LEU A 253 15.70 9.41 -5.26
N PHE A 254 16.01 8.62 -4.21
CA PHE A 254 16.04 7.17 -4.27
C PHE A 254 14.66 6.59 -4.66
N ASN A 255 13.59 7.08 -4.03
CA ASN A 255 12.23 6.64 -4.35
C ASN A 255 11.83 7.04 -5.78
N LEU A 256 12.21 8.23 -6.24
CA LEU A 256 11.98 8.67 -7.61
C LEU A 256 12.67 7.73 -8.61
N ALA A 257 13.94 7.41 -8.39
CA ALA A 257 14.70 6.54 -9.28
C ALA A 257 14.18 5.09 -9.27
N SER A 258 13.98 4.51 -8.10
CA SER A 258 13.52 3.12 -7.97
C SER A 258 12.09 2.92 -8.46
N SER A 259 11.23 3.94 -8.31
CA SER A 259 9.82 3.87 -8.76
C SER A 259 9.65 3.73 -10.28
N LEU A 260 10.70 3.94 -11.09
CA LEU A 260 10.68 3.62 -12.52
C LEU A 260 10.25 2.18 -12.78
N LEU A 261 10.74 1.24 -11.98
CA LEU A 261 10.35 -0.18 -12.08
C LEU A 261 8.87 -0.39 -11.77
N PHE A 262 8.38 0.25 -10.73
CA PHE A 262 6.99 0.15 -10.32
C PHE A 262 6.04 0.80 -11.33
N PHE A 263 6.38 1.99 -11.82
CA PHE A 263 5.58 2.68 -12.84
C PHE A 263 5.59 1.97 -14.18
N ALA A 264 6.65 1.23 -14.54
CA ALA A 264 6.63 0.38 -15.72
C ALA A 264 5.57 -0.74 -15.59
N CYS A 265 5.32 -1.27 -14.39
CA CYS A 265 4.20 -2.19 -14.16
C CYS A 265 2.84 -1.46 -14.26
N VAL A 266 2.72 -0.25 -13.71
CA VAL A 266 1.50 0.54 -13.80
C VAL A 266 1.15 0.85 -15.26
N ASP A 267 2.13 1.31 -16.05
CA ASP A 267 1.94 1.64 -17.47
C ASP A 267 1.59 0.41 -18.32
N ALA A 268 1.99 -0.80 -17.90
CA ALA A 268 1.61 -2.05 -18.56
C ALA A 268 0.12 -2.41 -18.36
N VAL A 269 -0.51 -1.88 -17.31
CA VAL A 269 -1.91 -2.17 -16.96
C VAL A 269 -2.83 -1.02 -17.34
N VAL A 270 -2.45 0.18 -16.95
CA VAL A 270 -3.16 1.44 -17.23
C VAL A 270 -2.12 2.43 -17.74
N PRO A 271 -1.99 2.63 -19.06
CA PRO A 271 -1.08 3.64 -19.58
C PRO A 271 -1.46 4.98 -18.99
N PHE A 272 -0.56 5.51 -18.16
CA PHE A 272 -0.82 6.71 -17.37
C PHE A 272 -0.97 7.95 -18.26
N TYR A 273 -0.26 7.92 -19.39
CA TYR A 273 -0.42 8.85 -20.48
C TYR A 273 -0.57 8.04 -21.76
N ALA A 274 -1.79 7.96 -22.28
CA ALA A 274 -2.02 7.27 -23.53
C ALA A 274 -1.15 7.91 -24.64
N PRO A 275 -0.43 7.12 -25.45
CA PRO A 275 0.10 7.64 -26.70
C PRO A 275 -1.09 8.13 -27.53
N ARG A 276 -1.11 9.41 -27.84
CA ARG A 276 -2.07 10.00 -28.77
C ARG A 276 -1.66 9.69 -30.20
#